data_b4dbf38cf8b270fed8665f3099dd5159
#
_entry.id   b4dbf38cf8b270fed8665f3099dd5159
#
_cell.length_a   1.000
_cell.length_b   1.000
_cell.length_c   1.000
_cell.angle_alpha   90.00
_cell.angle_beta   90.00
_cell.angle_gamma   90.00
#
_symmetry.space_group_name_H-M   'P 1'
#
loop_
_entity.id
_entity.type
_entity.pdbx_description
1 polymer ?
#
loop_
_entity_poly.entity_id
_entity_poly.type
_entity_poly.pdbx_seq_one_letter_code
_entity_poly.pdbx_strand_id
1 'polypeptide(L)'
;TQFRVGAFVVGALLVATIIAFGIGKDSNIFSKKAKFRTVFRDAGGLRQGNQVRIAGVNVGTVDKVDFDSKGRILVRFTVSEEARGLVRKGSKASIGSKGMLGDRLLEVSVGEGPRLPNGSFVMGEESSDLSSYMRKVGSILEDVSLTAKSLRTATEPLNTPEFGED
;
A
#
# COMPACT_ATOMS: atom_id res chain seq x y z
N THR A 1 11.46 -3.62 61.97
CA THR A 1 11.97 -3.09 60.66
C THR A 1 11.54 -4.01 59.51
N GLN A 2 11.49 -5.32 59.70
CA GLN A 2 11.17 -6.30 58.62
C GLN A 2 9.72 -6.16 58.15
N PHE A 3 8.76 -5.86 58.97
CA PHE A 3 7.36 -5.64 58.59
C PHE A 3 7.17 -4.46 57.65
N ARG A 4 7.92 -3.38 57.85
CA ARG A 4 7.86 -2.19 56.97
C ARG A 4 8.41 -2.45 55.60
N VAL A 5 9.48 -3.25 55.49
CA VAL A 5 10.06 -3.67 54.22
C VAL A 5 9.11 -4.61 53.48
N GLY A 6 8.49 -5.58 54.17
CA GLY A 6 7.51 -6.46 53.57
C GLY A 6 6.27 -5.74 53.03
N ALA A 7 5.72 -4.79 53.78
CA ALA A 7 4.62 -3.93 53.33
C ALA A 7 4.95 -3.09 52.08
N PHE A 8 6.17 -2.57 52.01
CA PHE A 8 6.66 -1.81 50.87
C PHE A 8 6.77 -2.68 49.60
N VAL A 9 7.32 -3.89 49.74
CA VAL A 9 7.45 -4.83 48.64
C VAL A 9 6.08 -5.27 48.09
N VAL A 10 5.13 -5.59 48.96
CA VAL A 10 3.77 -5.90 48.57
C VAL A 10 3.07 -4.75 47.88
N GLY A 11 3.24 -3.53 48.40
CA GLY A 11 2.70 -2.32 47.77
C GLY A 11 3.29 -2.07 46.38
N ALA A 12 4.61 -2.22 46.22
CA ALA A 12 5.27 -2.09 44.92
C ALA A 12 4.80 -3.15 43.89
N LEU A 13 4.61 -4.39 44.34
CA LEU A 13 4.06 -5.46 43.48
C LEU A 13 2.61 -5.18 43.06
N LEU A 14 1.77 -4.67 43.95
CA LEU A 14 0.41 -4.28 43.61
C LEU A 14 0.38 -3.15 42.56
N VAL A 15 1.18 -2.12 42.74
CA VAL A 15 1.29 -1.01 41.79
C VAL A 15 1.80 -1.53 40.44
N ALA A 16 2.85 -2.35 40.42
CA ALA A 16 3.36 -2.95 39.18
C ALA A 16 2.29 -3.80 38.47
N THR A 17 1.51 -4.57 39.20
CA THR A 17 0.40 -5.38 38.66
C THR A 17 -0.69 -4.51 38.04
N ILE A 18 -1.08 -3.42 38.70
CA ILE A 18 -2.08 -2.46 38.20
C ILE A 18 -1.58 -1.78 36.91
N ILE A 19 -0.33 -1.39 36.88
CA ILE A 19 0.29 -0.77 35.68
C ILE A 19 0.34 -1.79 34.53
N ALA A 20 0.78 -3.02 34.79
CA ALA A 20 0.81 -4.09 33.80
C ALA A 20 -0.58 -4.40 33.24
N PHE A 21 -1.60 -4.42 34.08
CA PHE A 21 -3.01 -4.63 33.68
C PHE A 21 -3.56 -3.41 32.90
N GLY A 22 -3.18 -2.20 33.26
CA GLY A 22 -3.57 -0.96 32.59
C GLY A 22 -3.02 -0.88 31.16
N ILE A 23 -1.74 -1.21 30.97
CA ILE A 23 -1.11 -1.24 29.65
C ILE A 23 -1.70 -2.35 28.76
N GLY A 24 -2.13 -3.46 29.33
CA GLY A 24 -2.76 -4.57 28.61
C GLY A 24 -4.14 -4.25 28.04
N LYS A 25 -4.86 -3.28 28.58
CA LYS A 25 -6.21 -2.91 28.12
C LYS A 25 -6.22 -2.10 26.82
N ASP A 26 -5.22 -1.29 26.58
CA ASP A 26 -5.13 -0.44 25.38
C ASP A 26 -4.56 -1.16 24.15
N SER A 27 -3.97 -2.33 24.34
CA SER A 27 -3.59 -3.17 23.21
C SER A 27 -4.84 -3.93 22.73
N ASN A 28 -5.34 -3.56 21.56
CA ASN A 28 -6.39 -4.23 20.79
C ASN A 28 -6.00 -5.69 20.38
N ILE A 29 -5.33 -6.41 21.27
CA ILE A 29 -4.78 -7.76 21.04
C ILE A 29 -5.93 -8.78 20.89
N PHE A 30 -7.09 -8.49 21.47
CA PHE A 30 -8.27 -9.36 21.43
C PHE A 30 -9.37 -8.93 20.46
N SER A 31 -9.22 -7.80 19.72
CA SER A 31 -10.21 -7.49 18.69
C SER A 31 -10.11 -8.53 17.58
N LYS A 32 -11.23 -9.15 17.27
CA LYS A 32 -11.37 -10.06 16.14
C LYS A 32 -10.90 -9.34 14.87
N LYS A 33 -9.82 -9.85 14.27
CA LYS A 33 -9.24 -9.29 13.03
C LYS A 33 -9.60 -10.23 11.88
N ALA A 34 -10.07 -9.69 10.79
CA ALA A 34 -10.26 -10.44 9.56
C ALA A 34 -8.94 -10.49 8.79
N LYS A 35 -8.57 -11.67 8.32
CA LYS A 35 -7.34 -11.90 7.55
C LYS A 35 -7.66 -11.95 6.06
N PHE A 36 -6.81 -11.34 5.25
CA PHE A 36 -6.90 -11.35 3.81
C PHE A 36 -5.53 -11.58 3.18
N ARG A 37 -5.52 -11.90 1.90
CA ARG A 37 -4.29 -12.13 1.12
C ARG A 37 -4.36 -11.39 -0.19
N THR A 38 -3.22 -10.90 -0.65
CA THR A 38 -3.07 -10.31 -1.96
C THR A 38 -1.72 -10.67 -2.55
N VAL A 39 -1.54 -10.52 -3.85
CA VAL A 39 -0.30 -10.83 -4.56
C VAL A 39 0.10 -9.66 -5.42
N PHE A 40 1.39 -9.33 -5.38
CA PHE A 40 2.03 -8.30 -6.21
C PHE A 40 3.23 -8.88 -6.96
N ARG A 41 3.68 -8.22 -8.01
CA ARG A 41 4.95 -8.56 -8.68
C ARG A 41 6.15 -7.98 -7.95
N ASP A 42 5.95 -6.79 -7.36
CA ASP A 42 6.96 -6.08 -6.57
C ASP A 42 6.35 -5.64 -5.24
N ALA A 43 7.09 -5.83 -4.16
CA ALA A 43 6.69 -5.35 -2.82
C ALA A 43 6.81 -3.83 -2.67
N GLY A 44 7.55 -3.15 -3.56
CA GLY A 44 7.77 -1.71 -3.52
C GLY A 44 8.30 -1.19 -2.17
N GLY A 45 8.93 -2.06 -1.35
CA GLY A 45 9.37 -1.73 0.00
C GLY A 45 8.33 -1.96 1.09
N LEU A 46 7.18 -2.58 0.79
CA LEU A 46 6.18 -2.99 1.80
C LEU A 46 6.78 -4.06 2.71
N ARG A 47 6.57 -3.91 4.03
CA ARG A 47 7.11 -4.79 5.07
C ARG A 47 6.02 -5.21 6.05
N GLN A 48 6.31 -6.26 6.80
CA GLN A 48 5.51 -6.63 7.98
C GLN A 48 5.41 -5.43 8.95
N GLY A 49 4.22 -5.22 9.52
CA GLY A 49 3.93 -4.10 10.42
C GLY A 49 3.48 -2.82 9.71
N ASN A 50 3.62 -2.71 8.38
CA ASN A 50 3.10 -1.57 7.66
C ASN A 50 1.57 -1.45 7.79
N GLN A 51 1.07 -0.23 7.73
CA GLN A 51 -0.36 0.06 7.89
C GLN A 51 -1.18 -0.44 6.71
N VAL A 52 -2.40 -0.89 6.99
CA VAL A 52 -3.44 -1.15 6.00
C VAL A 52 -4.49 -0.07 6.11
N ARG A 53 -4.81 0.58 4.98
CA ARG A 53 -5.81 1.65 4.89
C ARG A 53 -6.95 1.27 3.97
N ILE A 54 -8.15 1.71 4.34
CA ILE A 54 -9.32 1.70 3.47
C ILE A 54 -9.85 3.13 3.40
N ALA A 55 -10.00 3.67 2.20
CA ALA A 55 -10.44 5.05 1.98
C ALA A 55 -9.66 6.09 2.82
N GLY A 56 -8.34 5.91 2.96
CA GLY A 56 -7.46 6.81 3.73
C GLY A 56 -7.43 6.57 5.25
N VAL A 57 -8.32 5.72 5.79
CA VAL A 57 -8.40 5.40 7.23
C VAL A 57 -7.55 4.17 7.55
N ASN A 58 -6.75 4.24 8.60
CA ASN A 58 -5.98 3.09 9.08
C ASN A 58 -6.92 2.08 9.75
N VAL A 59 -7.00 0.88 9.19
CA VAL A 59 -7.92 -0.18 9.63
C VAL A 59 -7.22 -1.49 9.98
N GLY A 60 -5.91 -1.58 9.80
CA GLY A 60 -5.20 -2.82 10.05
C GLY A 60 -3.71 -2.75 9.80
N THR A 61 -3.09 -3.92 9.70
CA THR A 61 -1.64 -4.07 9.52
C THR A 61 -1.31 -5.20 8.56
N VAL A 62 -0.14 -5.11 7.93
CA VAL A 62 0.47 -6.19 7.16
C VAL A 62 1.07 -7.20 8.13
N ASP A 63 0.58 -8.43 8.10
CA ASP A 63 1.05 -9.51 8.98
C ASP A 63 2.31 -10.16 8.46
N LYS A 64 2.40 -10.39 7.16
CA LYS A 64 3.54 -11.06 6.55
C LYS A 64 3.67 -10.73 5.05
N VAL A 65 4.91 -10.66 4.60
CA VAL A 65 5.28 -10.52 3.19
C VAL A 65 6.20 -11.69 2.85
N ASP A 66 5.76 -12.57 1.94
CA ASP A 66 6.46 -13.79 1.53
C ASP A 66 6.52 -13.87 -0.01
N PHE A 67 7.22 -14.88 -0.52
CA PHE A 67 7.12 -15.28 -1.91
C PHE A 67 6.09 -16.41 -2.09
N ASP A 68 5.33 -16.36 -3.15
CA ASP A 68 4.51 -17.51 -3.56
C ASP A 68 5.37 -18.51 -4.38
N SER A 69 4.78 -19.67 -4.71
CA SER A 69 5.45 -20.71 -5.51
C SER A 69 5.83 -20.28 -6.92
N LYS A 70 5.32 -19.14 -7.40
CA LYS A 70 5.59 -18.57 -8.73
C LYS A 70 6.55 -17.37 -8.67
N GLY A 71 7.16 -17.11 -7.52
CA GLY A 71 8.09 -15.99 -7.32
C GLY A 71 7.43 -14.62 -7.18
N ARG A 72 6.11 -14.55 -7.03
CA ARG A 72 5.39 -13.30 -6.77
C ARG A 72 5.33 -13.03 -5.28
N ILE A 73 5.10 -11.78 -4.90
CA ILE A 73 5.03 -11.33 -3.51
C ILE A 73 3.63 -11.61 -2.96
N LEU A 74 3.52 -12.55 -2.03
CA LEU A 74 2.30 -12.85 -1.27
C LEU A 74 2.27 -12.00 -0.01
N VAL A 75 1.33 -11.08 0.07
CA VAL A 75 1.08 -10.24 1.24
C VAL A 75 -0.12 -10.76 2.01
N ARG A 76 0.07 -11.05 3.29
CA ARG A 76 -0.99 -11.35 4.24
C ARG A 76 -1.21 -10.14 5.12
N PHE A 77 -2.45 -9.73 5.28
CA PHE A 77 -2.80 -8.56 6.07
C PHE A 77 -4.08 -8.79 6.87
N THR A 78 -4.21 -8.04 7.94
CA THR A 78 -5.38 -8.04 8.81
C THR A 78 -6.09 -6.71 8.77
N VAL A 79 -7.40 -6.76 8.93
CA VAL A 79 -8.30 -5.62 9.01
C VAL A 79 -9.16 -5.79 10.26
N SER A 80 -9.46 -4.70 10.97
CA SER A 80 -10.35 -4.71 12.13
C SER A 80 -11.75 -5.23 11.76
N GLU A 81 -12.44 -5.83 12.70
CA GLU A 81 -13.79 -6.38 12.46
C GLU A 81 -14.78 -5.31 12.01
N GLU A 82 -14.61 -4.06 12.49
CA GLU A 82 -15.45 -2.92 12.12
C GLU A 82 -15.28 -2.58 10.62
N ALA A 83 -14.07 -2.63 10.12
CA ALA A 83 -13.76 -2.32 8.72
C ALA A 83 -13.88 -3.54 7.79
N ARG A 84 -14.03 -4.76 8.34
CA ARG A 84 -14.18 -6.00 7.56
C ARG A 84 -15.28 -5.92 6.51
N GLY A 85 -16.39 -5.25 6.86
CA GLY A 85 -17.54 -5.08 5.98
C GLY A 85 -17.26 -4.26 4.72
N LEU A 86 -16.14 -3.53 4.67
CA LEU A 86 -15.70 -2.72 3.54
C LEU A 86 -14.90 -3.54 2.52
N VAL A 87 -14.32 -4.67 2.94
CA VAL A 87 -13.59 -5.58 2.05
C VAL A 87 -14.58 -6.51 1.35
N ARG A 88 -14.87 -6.22 0.09
CA ARG A 88 -15.92 -6.85 -0.70
C ARG A 88 -15.36 -7.39 -2.02
N LYS A 89 -16.18 -8.18 -2.71
CA LYS A 89 -15.85 -8.58 -4.09
C LYS A 89 -15.69 -7.32 -4.96
N GLY A 90 -14.58 -7.23 -5.68
CA GLY A 90 -14.20 -6.03 -6.43
C GLY A 90 -13.28 -5.09 -5.67
N SER A 91 -13.02 -5.31 -4.36
CA SER A 91 -11.94 -4.61 -3.67
C SER A 91 -10.60 -4.91 -4.32
N LYS A 92 -9.77 -3.89 -4.43
CA LYS A 92 -8.39 -3.98 -4.94
C LYS A 92 -7.42 -3.53 -3.87
N ALA A 93 -6.27 -4.17 -3.82
CA ALA A 93 -5.19 -3.82 -2.92
C ALA A 93 -4.05 -3.21 -3.74
N SER A 94 -3.52 -2.08 -3.32
CA SER A 94 -2.37 -1.41 -3.94
C SER A 94 -1.35 -0.99 -2.89
N ILE A 95 -0.10 -0.83 -3.29
CA ILE A 95 0.97 -0.37 -2.40
C ILE A 95 1.08 1.14 -2.55
N GLY A 96 0.81 1.86 -1.47
CA GLY A 96 0.91 3.31 -1.40
C GLY A 96 2.11 3.79 -0.59
N SER A 97 2.26 5.10 -0.48
CA SER A 97 3.29 5.76 0.32
C SER A 97 2.67 6.78 1.26
N LYS A 98 3.17 6.84 2.49
CA LYS A 98 2.77 7.85 3.47
C LYS A 98 3.61 9.12 3.26
N GLY A 99 3.22 9.92 2.25
CA GLY A 99 3.96 11.11 1.86
C GLY A 99 5.14 10.82 0.93
N MET A 100 5.94 11.86 0.59
CA MET A 100 6.99 11.76 -0.43
C MET A 100 8.20 10.90 -0.01
N LEU A 101 8.48 10.78 1.29
CA LEU A 101 9.59 10.02 1.88
C LEU A 101 9.11 9.04 2.97
N GLY A 102 7.79 8.79 3.03
CA GLY A 102 7.19 8.02 4.11
C GLY A 102 7.26 6.51 3.92
N ASP A 103 6.93 5.82 5.02
CA ASP A 103 6.76 4.37 5.04
C ASP A 103 5.74 3.91 3.99
N ARG A 104 5.96 2.72 3.47
CA ARG A 104 4.99 2.05 2.59
C ARG A 104 3.78 1.61 3.39
N LEU A 105 2.63 1.59 2.74
CA LEU A 105 1.38 1.13 3.30
C LEU A 105 0.60 0.33 2.25
N LEU A 106 -0.33 -0.49 2.72
CA LEU A 106 -1.24 -1.23 1.86
C LEU A 106 -2.57 -0.47 1.81
N GLU A 107 -2.96 0.00 0.65
CA GLU A 107 -4.27 0.59 0.42
C GLU A 107 -5.23 -0.45 -0.13
N VAL A 108 -6.45 -0.50 0.41
CA VAL A 108 -7.51 -1.38 -0.06
C VAL A 108 -8.71 -0.53 -0.42
N SER A 109 -9.18 -0.67 -1.65
CA SER A 109 -10.40 0.02 -2.09
C SER A 109 -11.65 -0.70 -1.56
N VAL A 110 -12.72 0.05 -1.36
CA VAL A 110 -14.05 -0.52 -1.06
C VAL A 110 -14.61 -1.15 -2.33
N GLY A 111 -14.98 -2.43 -2.27
CA GLY A 111 -15.64 -3.11 -3.38
C GLY A 111 -17.17 -2.96 -3.31
N GLU A 112 -17.82 -3.09 -4.46
CA GLU A 112 -19.29 -2.97 -4.58
C GLU A 112 -20.04 -4.29 -4.38
N GLY A 113 -19.35 -5.43 -4.49
CA GLY A 113 -19.94 -6.76 -4.42
C GLY A 113 -20.22 -7.25 -2.99
N PRO A 114 -20.56 -8.55 -2.82
CA PRO A 114 -20.78 -9.15 -1.51
C PRO A 114 -19.50 -9.15 -0.67
N ARG A 115 -19.66 -9.17 0.67
CA ARG A 115 -18.54 -9.21 1.63
C ARG A 115 -17.67 -10.44 1.39
N LEU A 116 -16.37 -10.24 1.42
CA LEU A 116 -15.42 -11.34 1.31
C LEU A 116 -15.31 -12.10 2.64
N PRO A 117 -15.32 -13.43 2.60
CA PRO A 117 -15.03 -14.27 3.77
C PRO A 117 -13.62 -14.02 4.32
N ASN A 118 -13.42 -14.35 5.59
CA ASN A 118 -12.10 -14.33 6.21
C ASN A 118 -11.14 -15.29 5.48
N GLY A 119 -9.91 -14.86 5.23
CA GLY A 119 -8.92 -15.62 4.48
C GLY A 119 -9.02 -15.46 2.96
N SER A 120 -9.96 -14.67 2.45
CA SER A 120 -10.13 -14.45 1.02
C SER A 120 -8.94 -13.74 0.39
N PHE A 121 -8.87 -13.91 -0.93
CA PHE A 121 -7.92 -13.21 -1.79
C PHE A 121 -8.52 -11.88 -2.27
N VAL A 122 -7.77 -10.80 -2.14
CA VAL A 122 -8.06 -9.47 -2.67
C VAL A 122 -7.14 -9.24 -3.87
N MET A 123 -7.67 -8.77 -4.98
CA MET A 123 -6.88 -8.53 -6.19
C MET A 123 -5.83 -7.45 -5.93
N GLY A 124 -4.57 -7.79 -6.15
CA GLY A 124 -3.47 -6.82 -6.11
C GLY A 124 -3.46 -6.00 -7.39
N GLU A 125 -3.43 -4.69 -7.26
CA GLU A 125 -3.22 -3.75 -8.37
C GLU A 125 -1.82 -3.14 -8.20
N GLU A 126 -1.03 -3.20 -9.26
CA GLU A 126 0.27 -2.54 -9.23
C GLU A 126 0.03 -1.04 -9.07
N SER A 127 0.67 -0.43 -8.06
CA SER A 127 0.61 1.01 -7.89
C SER A 127 1.10 1.63 -9.20
N SER A 128 0.26 2.47 -9.77
CA SER A 128 0.65 3.36 -10.87
C SER A 128 1.62 4.39 -10.31
N ASP A 129 2.85 3.95 -10.06
CA ASP A 129 3.92 4.81 -9.58
C ASP A 129 4.13 5.93 -10.60
N LEU A 130 4.46 7.11 -10.14
CA LEU A 130 4.81 8.27 -10.96
C LEU A 130 5.79 7.88 -12.08
N SER A 131 6.65 6.86 -11.83
CA SER A 131 7.55 6.28 -12.82
C SER A 131 6.83 5.67 -14.04
N SER A 132 5.64 5.09 -13.88
CA SER A 132 4.84 4.56 -14.99
C SER A 132 4.22 5.68 -15.81
N TYR A 133 3.76 6.75 -15.15
CA TYR A 133 3.30 7.96 -15.83
C TYR A 133 4.44 8.66 -16.56
N MET A 134 5.61 8.78 -15.94
CA MET A 134 6.79 9.39 -16.56
C MET A 134 7.26 8.62 -17.79
N ARG A 135 7.23 7.28 -17.75
CA ARG A 135 7.52 6.46 -18.96
C ARG A 135 6.52 6.72 -20.07
N LYS A 136 5.22 6.81 -19.73
CA LYS A 136 4.16 7.09 -20.70
C LYS A 136 4.27 8.51 -21.29
N VAL A 137 4.62 9.48 -20.48
CA VAL A 137 4.93 10.85 -20.95
C VAL A 137 6.17 10.84 -21.86
N GLY A 138 7.22 10.08 -21.50
CA GLY A 138 8.41 9.91 -22.33
C GLY A 138 8.09 9.34 -23.71
N SER A 139 7.27 8.29 -23.81
CA SER A 139 6.87 7.72 -25.11
C SER A 139 6.03 8.70 -25.95
N ILE A 140 5.16 9.49 -25.32
CA ILE A 140 4.37 10.51 -26.03
C ILE A 140 5.29 11.61 -26.60
N LEU A 141 6.29 12.04 -25.84
CA LEU A 141 7.27 13.04 -26.30
C LEU A 141 8.11 12.51 -27.48
N GLU A 142 8.46 11.22 -27.46
CA GLU A 142 9.16 10.56 -28.56
C GLU A 142 8.30 10.51 -29.81
N ASP A 143 7.02 10.13 -29.71
CA ASP A 143 6.06 10.11 -30.83
C ASP A 143 5.86 11.51 -31.42
N VAL A 144 5.75 12.54 -30.57
CA VAL A 144 5.63 13.94 -30.99
C VAL A 144 6.90 14.37 -31.75
N SER A 145 8.09 13.99 -31.26
CA SER A 145 9.35 14.33 -31.90
C SER A 145 9.50 13.67 -33.27
N LEU A 146 9.08 12.40 -33.40
CA LEU A 146 9.08 11.67 -34.68
C LEU A 146 8.12 12.32 -35.69
N THR A 147 6.92 12.71 -35.22
CA THR A 147 5.89 13.36 -36.03
C THR A 147 6.40 14.74 -36.52
N ALA A 148 7.02 15.53 -35.65
CA ALA A 148 7.61 16.80 -35.97
C ALA A 148 8.75 16.65 -37.01
N LYS A 149 9.58 15.62 -36.87
CA LYS A 149 10.65 15.31 -37.82
C LYS A 149 10.10 14.92 -39.20
N SER A 150 9.05 14.10 -39.22
CA SER A 150 8.36 13.68 -40.44
C SER A 150 7.74 14.88 -41.18
N LEU A 151 7.09 15.78 -40.44
CA LEU A 151 6.56 17.04 -41.01
C LEU A 151 7.67 17.92 -41.62
N ARG A 152 8.81 18.05 -40.91
CA ARG A 152 9.95 18.84 -41.39
C ARG A 152 10.52 18.26 -42.69
N THR A 153 10.65 16.92 -42.76
CA THR A 153 11.10 16.23 -43.97
C THR A 153 10.10 16.35 -45.13
N ALA A 154 8.81 16.39 -44.84
CA ALA A 154 7.76 16.56 -45.84
C ALA A 154 7.67 18.00 -46.39
N THR A 155 8.09 19.00 -45.60
CA THR A 155 8.07 20.40 -46.02
C THR A 155 9.41 20.88 -46.64
N GLU A 156 10.49 20.12 -46.51
CA GLU A 156 11.79 20.42 -47.01
C GLU A 156 11.83 20.57 -48.56
N PRO A 157 11.15 19.73 -49.37
CA PRO A 157 11.13 19.91 -50.84
C PRO A 157 10.33 21.13 -51.32
N LEU A 158 9.53 21.78 -50.45
CA LEU A 158 8.77 22.97 -50.82
C LEU A 158 9.58 24.28 -50.68
N ASN A 159 10.77 24.21 -50.10
CA ASN A 159 11.62 25.37 -49.84
C ASN A 159 12.90 25.37 -50.73
N THR A 160 12.92 24.65 -51.84
CA THR A 160 13.95 24.84 -52.87
C THR A 160 13.58 26.07 -53.71
N PRO A 161 14.41 27.11 -53.74
CA PRO A 161 14.17 28.27 -54.58
C PRO A 161 14.59 27.94 -56.03
N GLU A 162 13.70 27.28 -56.76
CA GLU A 162 13.87 27.04 -58.19
C GLU A 162 12.74 27.71 -58.97
N PHE A 163 12.58 29.00 -58.77
CA PHE A 163 11.85 29.91 -59.66
C PHE A 163 12.51 31.28 -59.62
N GLY A 164 13.44 31.49 -60.58
CA GLY A 164 13.95 32.80 -60.83
C GLY A 164 15.29 32.82 -61.56
N GLU A 165 15.24 32.51 -62.85
CA GLU A 165 16.09 33.13 -63.85
C GLU A 165 15.66 32.59 -65.24
N ASP A 166 14.83 33.41 -65.91
CA ASP A 166 14.90 33.68 -67.37
C ASP A 166 14.23 35.02 -67.64
#